data_b14584f3b63dda9bfc074e0736c24c11
#
_entry.id   b14584f3b63dda9bfc074e0736c24c11
#
_cell.length_a   1.000
_cell.length_b   1.000
_cell.length_c   1.000
_cell.angle_alpha   90.00
_cell.angle_beta   90.00
_cell.angle_gamma   90.00
#
_symmetry.space_group_name_H-M   'P 1'
#
loop_
_entity.id
_entity.type
_entity.pdbx_description
1 polymer ?
#
loop_
_entity_poly.entity_id
_entity_poly.type
_entity_poly.pdbx_seq_one_letter_code
_entity_poly.pdbx_strand_id
1 'polypeptide(L)'
;MNHDKAYSRKNKVLLIYTGGTIGMGRNPMTGALEPLNFEHLIENLPEFAYLQTDIDTYQFTPPIDSSDMSLRRWAQLVRIIADNYNKYDGFVILHGTDTMAYTASALSFMLENLTKPVILTGSQLPIGQLRTDGKENLVTSIELASIKDEEGHAMVPEVCIYFNGRLLRGNRCTKQNADGFDAFNSFNYPHLCDAGVEFSFNKHYILKRDFTKPMIPHFAMDPNVVVFSLFPGIQQNIVRHVLE
;
A
#
# COMPACT_ATOMS: atom_id res chain seq x y z
N MET A 1 -20.55 3.31 -41.42
CA MET A 1 -19.43 2.57 -40.79
C MET A 1 -19.66 2.64 -39.29
N ASN A 2 -20.28 1.58 -38.74
CA ASN A 2 -20.48 1.47 -37.30
C ASN A 2 -19.14 1.10 -36.65
N HIS A 3 -18.55 2.03 -35.95
CA HIS A 3 -17.51 1.69 -34.99
C HIS A 3 -18.20 1.11 -33.76
N ASP A 4 -18.25 -0.22 -33.67
CA ASP A 4 -18.46 -0.92 -32.43
C ASP A 4 -17.34 -0.53 -31.47
N LYS A 5 -17.61 0.47 -30.60
CA LYS A 5 -16.84 0.67 -29.39
C LYS A 5 -17.05 -0.58 -28.54
N ALA A 6 -16.13 -1.54 -28.66
CA ALA A 6 -16.02 -2.59 -27.67
C ALA A 6 -15.97 -1.87 -26.29
N TYR A 7 -16.97 -2.09 -25.47
CA TYR A 7 -16.99 -1.64 -24.08
C TYR A 7 -15.85 -2.39 -23.38
N SER A 8 -14.68 -1.77 -23.30
CA SER A 8 -13.60 -2.32 -22.50
C SER A 8 -14.11 -2.34 -21.05
N ARG A 9 -14.09 -3.52 -20.44
CA ARG A 9 -14.41 -3.67 -19.02
C ARG A 9 -13.61 -2.64 -18.23
N LYS A 10 -14.28 -1.86 -17.40
CA LYS A 10 -13.59 -0.98 -16.44
C LYS A 10 -12.67 -1.80 -15.56
N ASN A 11 -11.49 -1.28 -15.28
CA ASN A 11 -10.60 -1.88 -14.30
C ASN A 11 -11.27 -1.85 -12.91
N LYS A 12 -10.96 -2.83 -12.08
CA LYS A 12 -11.57 -2.98 -10.77
C LYS A 12 -10.50 -3.08 -9.68
N VAL A 13 -10.57 -2.22 -8.68
CA VAL A 13 -9.61 -2.17 -7.56
C VAL A 13 -10.31 -2.50 -6.25
N LEU A 14 -9.68 -3.34 -5.43
CA LEU A 14 -10.11 -3.56 -4.06
C LEU A 14 -9.32 -2.62 -3.13
N LEU A 15 -10.06 -1.73 -2.47
CA LEU A 15 -9.53 -0.83 -1.45
C LEU A 15 -9.69 -1.45 -0.07
N ILE A 16 -8.58 -1.77 0.57
CA ILE A 16 -8.53 -2.44 1.87
C ILE A 16 -8.16 -1.41 2.94
N TYR A 17 -9.08 -1.07 3.81
CA TYR A 17 -8.82 -0.19 4.95
C TYR A 17 -8.42 -1.00 6.17
N THR A 18 -7.16 -0.95 6.56
CA THR A 18 -6.68 -1.59 7.79
C THR A 18 -6.82 -0.70 9.00
N GLY A 19 -6.75 0.61 8.83
CA GLY A 19 -6.71 1.63 9.88
C GLY A 19 -5.77 2.78 9.51
N GLY A 20 -5.32 3.50 10.51
CA GLY A 20 -4.40 4.63 10.36
C GLY A 20 -5.10 5.99 10.24
N THR A 21 -4.30 7.04 10.30
CA THR A 21 -4.73 8.44 10.38
C THR A 21 -5.65 8.87 9.24
N ILE A 22 -5.46 8.32 8.04
CA ILE A 22 -6.24 8.66 6.85
C ILE A 22 -7.75 8.50 7.06
N GLY A 23 -8.17 7.45 7.76
CA GLY A 23 -9.58 7.15 8.03
C GLY A 23 -10.08 7.68 9.37
N MET A 24 -9.38 8.63 9.99
CA MET A 24 -9.81 9.25 11.23
C MET A 24 -10.48 10.60 10.98
N GLY A 25 -11.44 10.94 11.85
CA GLY A 25 -12.08 12.24 11.92
C GLY A 25 -11.92 12.86 13.30
N ARG A 26 -12.00 14.19 13.39
CA ARG A 26 -12.08 14.86 14.70
C ARG A 26 -13.50 14.80 15.22
N ASN A 27 -13.67 14.25 16.40
CA ASN A 27 -14.91 14.39 17.15
C ASN A 27 -15.14 15.87 17.49
N PRO A 28 -16.24 16.50 17.06
CA PRO A 28 -16.47 17.94 17.27
C PRO A 28 -16.65 18.32 18.75
N MET A 29 -17.01 17.36 19.61
CA MET A 29 -17.25 17.58 21.03
C MET A 29 -15.96 17.43 21.88
N THR A 30 -15.12 16.45 21.54
CA THR A 30 -13.92 16.13 22.35
C THR A 30 -12.61 16.61 21.70
N GLY A 31 -12.64 16.88 20.38
CA GLY A 31 -11.44 17.16 19.60
C GLY A 31 -10.57 15.92 19.33
N ALA A 32 -10.90 14.77 19.89
CA ALA A 32 -10.16 13.53 19.71
C ALA A 32 -10.30 13.00 18.28
N LEU A 33 -9.27 12.30 17.81
CA LEU A 33 -9.34 11.55 16.55
C LEU A 33 -10.07 10.22 16.81
N GLU A 34 -11.11 9.98 16.01
CA GLU A 34 -11.92 8.75 16.07
C GLU A 34 -12.01 8.14 14.67
N PRO A 35 -12.09 6.80 14.55
CA PRO A 35 -12.28 6.15 13.26
C PRO A 35 -13.58 6.59 12.61
N LEU A 36 -13.51 7.02 11.36
CA LEU A 36 -14.69 7.30 10.53
C LEU A 36 -15.24 6.01 9.93
N ASN A 37 -16.54 6.02 9.58
CA ASN A 37 -17.06 5.01 8.68
C ASN A 37 -16.44 5.24 7.29
N PHE A 38 -15.60 4.29 6.87
CA PHE A 38 -14.79 4.44 5.66
C PHE A 38 -15.63 4.42 4.38
N GLU A 39 -16.73 3.68 4.34
CA GLU A 39 -17.66 3.68 3.20
C GLU A 39 -18.25 5.08 2.99
N HIS A 40 -18.73 5.72 4.05
CA HIS A 40 -19.25 7.08 3.96
C HIS A 40 -18.19 8.11 3.57
N LEU A 41 -16.95 7.87 3.94
CA LEU A 41 -15.85 8.76 3.55
C LEU A 41 -15.61 8.71 2.04
N ILE A 42 -15.61 7.51 1.44
CA ILE A 42 -15.43 7.32 0.00
C ILE A 42 -16.58 7.92 -0.79
N GLU A 43 -17.84 7.71 -0.35
CA GLU A 43 -19.02 8.27 -0.99
C GLU A 43 -19.00 9.81 -1.06
N ASN A 44 -18.30 10.45 -0.12
CA ASN A 44 -18.20 11.91 -0.03
C ASN A 44 -16.91 12.50 -0.66
N LEU A 45 -16.12 11.68 -1.36
CA LEU A 45 -14.96 12.16 -2.13
C LEU A 45 -15.35 12.40 -3.59
N PRO A 46 -15.59 13.67 -4.00
CA PRO A 46 -16.04 13.97 -5.36
C PRO A 46 -15.04 13.57 -6.43
N GLU A 47 -13.76 13.44 -6.08
CA GLU A 47 -12.67 13.02 -6.96
C GLU A 47 -12.90 11.60 -7.50
N PHE A 48 -13.58 10.73 -6.75
CA PHE A 48 -13.88 9.36 -7.18
C PHE A 48 -14.81 9.27 -8.37
N ALA A 49 -15.66 10.28 -8.59
CA ALA A 49 -16.52 10.34 -9.76
C ALA A 49 -15.74 10.45 -11.09
N TYR A 50 -14.50 10.91 -11.03
CA TYR A 50 -13.62 11.06 -12.20
C TYR A 50 -12.72 9.84 -12.46
N LEU A 51 -12.63 8.91 -11.50
CA LEU A 51 -11.88 7.68 -11.68
C LEU A 51 -12.58 6.76 -12.70
N GLN A 52 -11.82 6.29 -13.68
CA GLN A 52 -12.31 5.30 -14.65
C GLN A 52 -12.14 3.86 -14.15
N THR A 53 -12.29 3.67 -12.84
CA THR A 53 -12.03 2.42 -12.13
C THR A 53 -13.17 2.15 -11.18
N ASP A 54 -13.68 0.92 -11.19
CA ASP A 54 -14.65 0.46 -10.21
C ASP A 54 -13.92 0.13 -8.90
N ILE A 55 -14.45 0.58 -7.78
CA ILE A 55 -13.81 0.43 -6.47
C ILE A 55 -14.77 -0.31 -5.55
N ASP A 56 -14.34 -1.46 -5.05
CA ASP A 56 -14.97 -2.13 -3.92
C ASP A 56 -14.11 -1.90 -2.67
N THR A 57 -14.73 -1.95 -1.50
CA THR A 57 -14.05 -1.71 -0.23
C THR A 57 -14.07 -2.94 0.67
N TYR A 58 -13.02 -3.11 1.45
CA TYR A 58 -12.93 -4.04 2.56
C TYR A 58 -12.39 -3.30 3.79
N GLN A 59 -13.08 -3.37 4.91
CA GLN A 59 -12.68 -2.70 6.15
C GLN A 59 -12.40 -3.71 7.25
N PHE A 60 -11.28 -3.52 7.95
CA PHE A 60 -11.01 -4.23 9.20
C PHE A 60 -11.86 -3.65 10.33
N THR A 61 -12.47 -4.54 11.10
CA THR A 61 -13.31 -4.17 12.24
C THR A 61 -12.86 -4.93 13.50
N PRO A 62 -12.38 -4.24 14.54
CA PRO A 62 -12.05 -2.81 14.56
C PRO A 62 -10.86 -2.45 13.63
N PRO A 63 -10.71 -1.18 13.22
CA PRO A 63 -9.51 -0.71 12.56
C PRO A 63 -8.25 -0.94 13.41
N ILE A 64 -7.13 -1.23 12.77
CA ILE A 64 -5.87 -1.58 13.41
C ILE A 64 -5.00 -0.33 13.54
N ASP A 65 -4.48 -0.06 14.74
CA ASP A 65 -3.30 0.80 14.86
C ASP A 65 -2.10 0.09 14.23
N SER A 66 -1.35 0.78 13.39
CA SER A 66 -0.21 0.15 12.71
C SER A 66 0.88 -0.32 13.67
N SER A 67 0.96 0.23 14.88
CA SER A 67 1.84 -0.27 15.95
C SER A 67 1.47 -1.68 16.44
N ASP A 68 0.21 -2.08 16.26
CA ASP A 68 -0.31 -3.41 16.61
C ASP A 68 -0.24 -4.42 15.45
N MET A 69 0.48 -4.09 14.38
CA MET A 69 0.70 -5.04 13.28
C MET A 69 1.48 -6.27 13.74
N SER A 70 1.11 -7.44 13.19
CA SER A 70 1.68 -8.72 13.58
C SER A 70 1.69 -9.69 12.39
N LEU A 71 2.44 -10.80 12.52
CA LEU A 71 2.47 -11.88 11.53
C LEU A 71 1.08 -12.39 11.18
N ARG A 72 0.19 -12.50 12.18
CA ARG A 72 -1.21 -12.89 11.99
C ARG A 72 -1.98 -11.88 11.12
N ARG A 73 -1.74 -10.59 11.32
CA ARG A 73 -2.39 -9.52 10.53
C ARG A 73 -1.89 -9.50 9.10
N TRP A 74 -0.60 -9.73 8.87
CA TRP A 74 -0.07 -9.89 7.52
C TRP A 74 -0.64 -11.11 6.82
N ALA A 75 -0.73 -12.27 7.50
CA ALA A 75 -1.38 -13.46 6.94
C ALA A 75 -2.86 -13.19 6.58
N GLN A 76 -3.58 -12.40 7.38
CA GLN A 76 -4.95 -11.98 7.09
C GLN A 76 -5.02 -11.11 5.82
N LEU A 77 -4.12 -10.14 5.64
CA LEU A 77 -4.01 -9.32 4.43
C LEU A 77 -3.74 -10.19 3.19
N VAL A 78 -2.78 -11.10 3.29
CA VAL A 78 -2.47 -12.06 2.21
C VAL A 78 -3.70 -12.88 1.82
N ARG A 79 -4.48 -13.35 2.80
CA ARG A 79 -5.71 -14.11 2.55
C ARG A 79 -6.75 -13.27 1.83
N ILE A 80 -6.99 -12.03 2.26
CA ILE A 80 -7.93 -11.12 1.59
C ILE A 80 -7.53 -10.91 0.13
N ILE A 81 -6.23 -10.67 -0.14
CA ILE A 81 -5.72 -10.50 -1.49
C ILE A 81 -5.89 -11.78 -2.31
N ALA A 82 -5.51 -12.94 -1.76
CA ALA A 82 -5.57 -14.23 -2.46
C ALA A 82 -7.01 -14.62 -2.82
N ASP A 83 -7.95 -14.50 -1.88
CA ASP A 83 -9.36 -14.84 -2.08
C ASP A 83 -10.05 -13.94 -3.12
N ASN A 84 -9.48 -12.75 -3.33
CA ASN A 84 -10.02 -11.75 -4.25
C ASN A 84 -9.16 -11.55 -5.52
N TYR A 85 -8.05 -12.29 -5.66
CA TYR A 85 -7.05 -12.05 -6.69
C TYR A 85 -7.63 -12.06 -8.11
N ASN A 86 -8.55 -12.97 -8.40
CA ASN A 86 -9.17 -13.10 -9.73
C ASN A 86 -10.30 -12.09 -10.00
N LYS A 87 -10.78 -11.38 -8.97
CA LYS A 87 -11.90 -10.45 -9.10
C LYS A 87 -11.45 -9.01 -9.41
N TYR A 88 -10.25 -8.64 -8.98
CA TYR A 88 -9.73 -7.28 -9.07
C TYR A 88 -8.48 -7.22 -9.93
N ASP A 89 -8.26 -6.07 -10.56
CA ASP A 89 -7.09 -5.77 -11.38
C ASP A 89 -5.91 -5.23 -10.53
N GLY A 90 -6.20 -4.70 -9.35
CA GLY A 90 -5.22 -4.20 -8.39
C GLY A 90 -5.79 -4.07 -6.98
N PHE A 91 -4.92 -3.84 -6.02
CA PHE A 91 -5.22 -3.72 -4.60
C PHE A 91 -4.58 -2.45 -4.04
N VAL A 92 -5.35 -1.68 -3.28
CA VAL A 92 -4.83 -0.53 -2.51
C VAL A 92 -5.09 -0.78 -1.04
N ILE A 93 -4.06 -0.64 -0.20
CA ILE A 93 -4.15 -0.87 1.23
C ILE A 93 -3.92 0.45 1.96
N LEU A 94 -4.94 0.95 2.64
CA LEU A 94 -4.81 2.08 3.54
C LEU A 94 -4.30 1.61 4.89
N HIS A 95 -3.17 2.16 5.30
CA HIS A 95 -2.38 1.66 6.42
C HIS A 95 -1.83 2.83 7.25
N GLY A 96 -1.68 2.65 8.55
CA GLY A 96 -0.95 3.60 9.40
C GLY A 96 0.53 3.67 9.01
N THR A 97 1.10 4.88 9.04
CA THR A 97 2.44 5.12 8.46
C THR A 97 3.58 4.49 9.24
N ASP A 98 3.43 4.22 10.55
CA ASP A 98 4.55 3.82 11.42
C ASP A 98 5.16 2.47 11.03
N THR A 99 4.35 1.49 10.64
CA THR A 99 4.82 0.16 10.25
C THR A 99 4.51 -0.22 8.81
N MET A 100 4.09 0.75 7.98
CA MET A 100 3.73 0.51 6.58
C MET A 100 4.89 -0.13 5.80
N ALA A 101 6.14 0.32 6.02
CA ALA A 101 7.32 -0.24 5.35
C ALA A 101 7.56 -1.71 5.72
N TYR A 102 7.28 -2.10 6.97
CA TYR A 102 7.34 -3.49 7.41
C TYR A 102 6.26 -4.35 6.75
N THR A 103 5.02 -3.85 6.71
CA THR A 103 3.91 -4.53 6.04
C THR A 103 4.18 -4.69 4.54
N ALA A 104 4.67 -3.64 3.87
CA ALA A 104 5.01 -3.71 2.46
C ALA A 104 6.15 -4.70 2.18
N SER A 105 7.16 -4.74 3.05
CA SER A 105 8.25 -5.73 2.97
C SER A 105 7.72 -7.15 3.14
N ALA A 106 6.90 -7.41 4.17
CA ALA A 106 6.31 -8.72 4.44
C ALA A 106 5.49 -9.21 3.25
N LEU A 107 4.55 -8.38 2.75
CA LEU A 107 3.72 -8.74 1.62
C LEU A 107 4.52 -8.99 0.34
N SER A 108 5.66 -8.28 0.15
CA SER A 108 6.55 -8.50 -1.01
C SER A 108 7.11 -9.92 -1.07
N PHE A 109 7.29 -10.59 0.07
CA PHE A 109 7.76 -11.97 0.17
C PHE A 109 6.62 -12.98 0.31
N MET A 110 5.48 -12.57 0.87
CA MET A 110 4.33 -13.46 1.09
C MET A 110 3.46 -13.64 -0.17
N LEU A 111 3.61 -12.79 -1.19
CA LEU A 111 2.87 -12.84 -2.46
C LEU A 111 3.83 -13.22 -3.60
N GLU A 112 4.15 -14.51 -3.72
CA GLU A 112 5.04 -15.01 -4.76
C GLU A 112 4.34 -14.96 -6.14
N ASN A 113 5.09 -14.66 -7.20
CA ASN A 113 4.61 -14.49 -8.57
C ASN A 113 3.47 -13.47 -8.70
N LEU A 114 3.50 -12.41 -7.90
CA LEU A 114 2.52 -11.34 -7.96
C LEU A 114 2.54 -10.67 -9.34
N THR A 115 1.38 -10.68 -10.03
CA THR A 115 1.20 -10.10 -11.39
C THR A 115 0.26 -8.90 -11.39
N LYS A 116 -0.20 -8.47 -10.21
CA LYS A 116 -1.07 -7.32 -10.01
C LYS A 116 -0.46 -6.36 -9.00
N PRO A 117 -0.74 -5.05 -9.09
CA PRO A 117 -0.23 -4.10 -8.11
C PRO A 117 -0.90 -4.31 -6.75
N VAL A 118 -0.10 -4.23 -5.69
CA VAL A 118 -0.55 -4.11 -4.30
C VAL A 118 0.10 -2.86 -3.73
N ILE A 119 -0.64 -1.77 -3.66
CA ILE A 119 -0.11 -0.45 -3.29
C ILE A 119 -0.56 -0.11 -1.87
N LEU A 120 0.40 0.04 -0.97
CA LEU A 120 0.14 0.56 0.37
C LEU A 120 0.24 2.09 0.32
N THR A 121 -0.68 2.74 1.01
CA THR A 121 -0.67 4.19 1.21
C THR A 121 -1.35 4.56 2.53
N GLY A 122 -1.31 5.83 2.86
CA GLY A 122 -1.90 6.39 4.05
C GLY A 122 -1.78 7.91 4.03
N SER A 123 -1.84 8.53 5.20
CA SER A 123 -1.62 9.96 5.30
C SER A 123 -1.01 10.35 6.64
N GLN A 124 -0.37 11.51 6.67
CA GLN A 124 0.07 12.15 7.91
C GLN A 124 -1.09 12.90 8.59
N LEU A 125 -2.02 13.41 7.80
CA LEU A 125 -3.20 14.10 8.31
C LEU A 125 -4.49 13.33 7.94
N PRO A 126 -5.52 13.33 8.82
CA PRO A 126 -6.84 12.81 8.49
C PRO A 126 -7.37 13.37 7.18
N ILE A 127 -8.05 12.52 6.38
CA ILE A 127 -8.49 12.90 5.03
C ILE A 127 -9.50 14.07 5.03
N GLY A 128 -10.22 14.29 6.13
CA GLY A 128 -11.14 15.42 6.28
C GLY A 128 -10.48 16.75 6.69
N GLN A 129 -9.18 16.78 6.89
CA GLN A 129 -8.49 18.02 7.27
C GLN A 129 -8.12 18.89 6.06
N LEU A 130 -8.08 20.21 6.26
CA LEU A 130 -7.88 21.20 5.20
C LEU A 130 -6.58 21.01 4.39
N ARG A 131 -5.53 20.54 5.01
CA ARG A 131 -4.20 20.37 4.37
C ARG A 131 -3.80 18.90 4.27
N THR A 132 -4.77 18.00 4.18
CA THR A 132 -4.52 16.57 4.12
C THR A 132 -3.72 16.18 2.87
N ASP A 133 -2.74 15.32 3.05
CA ASP A 133 -2.06 14.55 2.01
C ASP A 133 -2.86 13.30 1.61
N GLY A 134 -3.88 12.95 2.40
CA GLY A 134 -4.60 11.68 2.23
C GLY A 134 -5.41 11.57 0.94
N LYS A 135 -5.95 12.68 0.42
CA LYS A 135 -6.74 12.66 -0.82
C LYS A 135 -5.88 12.33 -2.03
N GLU A 136 -4.78 13.03 -2.18
CA GLU A 136 -3.84 12.82 -3.28
C GLU A 136 -3.25 11.42 -3.19
N ASN A 137 -2.75 11.00 -2.02
CA ASN A 137 -2.20 9.68 -1.81
C ASN A 137 -3.19 8.57 -2.15
N LEU A 138 -4.47 8.72 -1.79
CA LEU A 138 -5.51 7.73 -2.07
C LEU A 138 -5.87 7.67 -3.55
N VAL A 139 -6.21 8.82 -4.16
CA VAL A 139 -6.65 8.88 -5.55
C VAL A 139 -5.57 8.36 -6.48
N THR A 140 -4.35 8.84 -6.33
CA THR A 140 -3.21 8.44 -7.17
C THR A 140 -2.84 6.97 -6.97
N SER A 141 -2.96 6.43 -5.75
CA SER A 141 -2.75 4.99 -5.52
C SER A 141 -3.76 4.12 -6.28
N ILE A 142 -5.02 4.55 -6.35
CA ILE A 142 -6.06 3.83 -7.10
C ILE A 142 -5.81 3.91 -8.61
N GLU A 143 -5.43 5.08 -9.12
CA GLU A 143 -5.05 5.23 -10.52
C GLU A 143 -3.87 4.32 -10.88
N LEU A 144 -2.78 4.38 -10.12
CA LEU A 144 -1.59 3.53 -10.33
C LEU A 144 -1.92 2.03 -10.24
N ALA A 145 -2.84 1.64 -9.35
CA ALA A 145 -3.29 0.25 -9.22
C ALA A 145 -4.13 -0.23 -10.41
N SER A 146 -4.63 0.68 -11.25
CA SER A 146 -5.46 0.37 -12.41
C SER A 146 -4.74 0.48 -13.75
N ILE A 147 -3.54 1.10 -13.79
CA ILE A 147 -2.80 1.32 -15.05
C ILE A 147 -2.28 0.00 -15.61
N LYS A 148 -2.49 -0.18 -16.91
CA LYS A 148 -1.99 -1.31 -17.69
C LYS A 148 -0.97 -0.85 -18.73
N ASP A 149 -0.08 -1.76 -19.09
CA ASP A 149 0.83 -1.59 -20.20
C ASP A 149 0.14 -1.83 -21.56
N GLU A 150 0.89 -1.74 -22.64
CA GLU A 150 0.41 -1.92 -24.01
C GLU A 150 -0.09 -3.36 -24.29
N GLU A 151 0.35 -4.33 -23.48
CA GLU A 151 -0.05 -5.74 -23.57
C GLU A 151 -1.29 -6.04 -22.70
N GLY A 152 -1.79 -5.05 -21.94
CA GLY A 152 -2.93 -5.18 -21.04
C GLY A 152 -2.57 -5.78 -19.67
N HIS A 153 -1.30 -5.95 -19.36
CA HIS A 153 -0.82 -6.34 -18.04
C HIS A 153 -0.73 -5.15 -17.09
N ALA A 154 -0.69 -5.42 -15.80
CA ALA A 154 -0.45 -4.36 -14.82
C ALA A 154 0.89 -3.68 -15.06
N MET A 155 0.92 -2.33 -15.09
CA MET A 155 2.13 -1.55 -15.32
C MET A 155 3.18 -1.81 -14.23
N VAL A 156 2.78 -1.94 -12.96
CA VAL A 156 3.68 -2.22 -11.83
C VAL A 156 3.17 -3.42 -11.05
N PRO A 157 3.51 -4.68 -11.45
CA PRO A 157 3.06 -5.90 -10.80
C PRO A 157 3.89 -6.21 -9.54
N GLU A 158 3.86 -5.31 -8.58
CA GLU A 158 4.68 -5.38 -7.36
C GLU A 158 3.89 -4.94 -6.12
N VAL A 159 4.40 -5.29 -4.95
CA VAL A 159 4.01 -4.61 -3.71
C VAL A 159 4.78 -3.31 -3.63
N CYS A 160 4.05 -2.20 -3.48
CA CYS A 160 4.61 -0.85 -3.48
C CYS A 160 4.10 -0.02 -2.30
N ILE A 161 4.81 1.04 -1.97
CA ILE A 161 4.29 2.17 -1.20
C ILE A 161 4.18 3.36 -2.14
N TYR A 162 3.01 3.98 -2.17
CA TYR A 162 2.82 5.29 -2.78
C TYR A 162 2.68 6.35 -1.70
N PHE A 163 3.50 7.39 -1.76
CA PHE A 163 3.44 8.50 -0.83
C PHE A 163 4.08 9.76 -1.43
N ASN A 164 3.41 10.89 -1.29
CA ASN A 164 3.94 12.20 -1.68
C ASN A 164 4.53 12.23 -3.11
N GLY A 165 3.73 11.80 -4.10
CA GLY A 165 4.10 11.83 -5.51
C GLY A 165 5.06 10.74 -5.97
N ARG A 166 5.39 9.73 -5.14
CA ARG A 166 6.39 8.72 -5.46
C ARG A 166 5.88 7.30 -5.21
N LEU A 167 6.05 6.43 -6.21
CA LEU A 167 5.81 5.00 -6.08
C LEU A 167 7.13 4.28 -5.79
N LEU A 168 7.23 3.69 -4.62
CA LEU A 168 8.42 3.04 -4.10
C LEU A 168 8.21 1.52 -4.06
N ARG A 169 9.27 0.72 -4.35
CA ARG A 169 9.20 -0.73 -4.15
C ARG A 169 9.06 -1.06 -2.67
N GLY A 170 8.06 -1.87 -2.30
CA GLY A 170 7.65 -2.11 -0.93
C GLY A 170 8.76 -2.63 0.00
N ASN A 171 9.62 -3.52 -0.48
CA ASN A 171 10.72 -4.06 0.31
C ASN A 171 12.04 -3.26 0.19
N ARG A 172 11.99 -2.05 -0.36
CA ARG A 172 13.15 -1.15 -0.51
C ARG A 172 12.96 0.20 0.16
N CYS A 173 11.83 0.41 0.80
CA CYS A 173 11.50 1.69 1.42
C CYS A 173 11.53 1.63 2.95
N THR A 174 11.71 2.80 3.54
CA THR A 174 11.67 3.02 4.98
C THR A 174 10.95 4.33 5.28
N LYS A 175 10.34 4.41 6.47
CA LYS A 175 9.83 5.69 6.99
C LYS A 175 11.02 6.53 7.43
N GLN A 176 11.23 7.66 6.77
CA GLN A 176 12.33 8.58 7.07
C GLN A 176 11.92 9.76 7.92
N ASN A 177 10.62 10.10 7.91
CA ASN A 177 10.11 11.28 8.59
C ASN A 177 8.81 10.94 9.33
N ALA A 178 8.71 11.37 10.59
CA ALA A 178 7.52 11.18 11.41
C ALA A 178 6.44 12.23 11.16
N ASP A 179 6.81 13.46 10.84
CA ASP A 179 5.93 14.63 10.80
C ASP A 179 5.76 15.24 9.40
N GLY A 180 6.69 14.99 8.48
CA GLY A 180 6.65 15.56 7.12
C GLY A 180 5.81 14.72 6.16
N PHE A 181 5.31 15.36 5.10
CA PHE A 181 4.60 14.64 4.03
C PHE A 181 5.51 13.74 3.19
N ASP A 182 6.82 14.01 3.14
CA ASP A 182 7.84 13.15 2.57
C ASP A 182 8.23 12.00 3.52
N ALA A 183 7.22 11.29 4.03
CA ALA A 183 7.38 10.31 5.11
C ALA A 183 8.18 9.07 4.71
N PHE A 184 8.21 8.68 3.43
CA PHE A 184 8.87 7.47 2.95
C PHE A 184 9.93 7.75 1.91
N ASN A 185 11.00 6.95 1.94
CA ASN A 185 12.06 6.99 0.93
C ASN A 185 12.64 5.60 0.66
N SER A 186 13.28 5.47 -0.50
CA SER A 186 14.03 4.30 -0.95
C SER A 186 15.47 4.74 -1.26
N PHE A 187 16.35 4.69 -0.25
CA PHE A 187 17.72 5.22 -0.38
C PHE A 187 18.62 4.46 -1.35
N ASN A 188 18.36 3.16 -1.51
CA ASN A 188 19.21 2.25 -2.28
C ASN A 188 18.51 1.70 -3.53
N TYR A 189 17.36 2.27 -3.91
CA TYR A 189 16.62 1.83 -5.09
C TYR A 189 15.82 2.98 -5.68
N PRO A 190 15.85 3.19 -6.99
CA PRO A 190 15.10 4.27 -7.63
C PRO A 190 13.58 4.11 -7.45
N HIS A 191 12.86 5.22 -7.55
CA HIS A 191 11.41 5.22 -7.60
C HIS A 191 10.93 4.41 -8.81
N LEU A 192 9.81 3.72 -8.68
CA LEU A 192 9.20 2.99 -9.80
C LEU A 192 8.35 3.91 -10.67
N CYS A 193 7.79 4.96 -10.05
CA CYS A 193 7.05 6.01 -10.74
C CYS A 193 7.12 7.30 -9.94
N ASP A 194 7.21 8.42 -10.65
CA ASP A 194 6.98 9.76 -10.13
C ASP A 194 5.64 10.26 -10.68
N ALA A 195 4.73 10.65 -9.77
CA ALA A 195 3.41 11.19 -10.09
C ALA A 195 3.49 12.72 -10.12
N GLY A 196 3.56 13.28 -11.31
CA GLY A 196 3.45 14.70 -11.59
C GLY A 196 2.13 15.02 -12.29
N VAL A 197 2.15 15.92 -13.27
CA VAL A 197 1.00 16.13 -14.17
C VAL A 197 0.70 14.85 -14.96
N GLU A 198 1.74 14.11 -15.30
CA GLU A 198 1.66 12.77 -15.89
C GLU A 198 2.48 11.79 -15.07
N PHE A 199 2.17 10.50 -15.19
CA PHE A 199 2.95 9.45 -14.55
C PHE A 199 4.23 9.16 -15.32
N SER A 200 5.37 9.31 -14.66
CA SER A 200 6.69 8.98 -15.20
C SER A 200 7.17 7.63 -14.64
N PHE A 201 6.93 6.55 -15.39
CA PHE A 201 7.33 5.20 -14.98
C PHE A 201 8.79 4.90 -15.30
N ASN A 202 9.51 4.43 -14.31
CA ASN A 202 10.90 3.99 -14.43
C ASN A 202 10.95 2.51 -14.84
N LYS A 203 10.49 2.20 -16.04
CA LYS A 203 10.24 0.82 -16.55
C LYS A 203 11.44 -0.12 -16.40
N HIS A 204 12.67 0.43 -16.41
CA HIS A 204 13.88 -0.37 -16.24
C HIS A 204 13.99 -1.01 -14.85
N TYR A 205 13.44 -0.36 -13.84
CA TYR A 205 13.50 -0.82 -12.44
C TYR A 205 12.27 -1.60 -12.00
N ILE A 206 11.19 -1.64 -12.80
CA ILE A 206 10.01 -2.45 -12.50
C ILE A 206 10.34 -3.93 -12.73
N LEU A 207 9.89 -4.80 -11.81
CA LEU A 207 10.13 -6.24 -11.90
C LEU A 207 9.43 -6.81 -13.13
N LYS A 208 10.19 -7.49 -13.97
CA LYS A 208 9.62 -8.30 -15.04
C LYS A 208 8.97 -9.54 -14.45
N ARG A 209 7.73 -9.78 -14.79
CA ARG A 209 6.94 -10.91 -14.28
C ARG A 209 6.59 -11.89 -15.40
N ASP A 210 6.50 -13.14 -15.02
CA ASP A 210 5.96 -14.20 -15.86
C ASP A 210 4.45 -14.30 -15.58
N PHE A 211 3.65 -13.66 -16.43
CA PHE A 211 2.20 -13.61 -16.28
C PHE A 211 1.52 -14.96 -16.52
N THR A 212 2.25 -15.98 -16.95
CA THR A 212 1.72 -17.35 -17.10
C THR A 212 1.73 -18.13 -15.80
N LYS A 213 2.50 -17.69 -14.80
CA LYS A 213 2.59 -18.33 -13.49
C LYS A 213 1.50 -17.84 -12.54
N PRO A 214 0.85 -18.76 -11.80
CA PRO A 214 -0.10 -18.34 -10.78
C PRO A 214 0.60 -17.65 -9.62
N MET A 215 -0.09 -16.69 -9.01
CA MET A 215 0.33 -16.12 -7.72
C MET A 215 0.19 -17.17 -6.62
N ILE A 216 1.22 -17.30 -5.78
CA ILE A 216 1.27 -18.24 -4.67
C ILE A 216 1.29 -17.46 -3.36
N PRO A 217 0.24 -17.55 -2.52
CA PRO A 217 0.22 -16.89 -1.23
C PRO A 217 0.93 -17.72 -0.16
N HIS A 218 1.84 -17.09 0.58
CA HIS A 218 2.50 -17.65 1.75
C HIS A 218 1.90 -17.03 3.02
N PHE A 219 1.40 -17.84 3.93
CA PHE A 219 0.71 -17.37 5.14
C PHE A 219 1.56 -17.44 6.40
N ALA A 220 2.66 -18.16 6.35
CA ALA A 220 3.57 -18.35 7.47
C ALA A 220 4.84 -17.53 7.31
N MET A 221 5.29 -16.95 8.42
CA MET A 221 6.60 -16.32 8.56
C MET A 221 7.25 -16.83 9.84
N ASP A 222 8.58 -16.94 9.86
CA ASP A 222 9.32 -17.31 11.05
C ASP A 222 9.28 -16.13 12.06
N PRO A 223 8.76 -16.33 13.27
CA PRO A 223 8.75 -15.30 14.31
C PRO A 223 10.13 -15.13 14.99
N ASN A 224 11.05 -16.09 14.80
CA ASN A 224 12.35 -16.11 15.47
C ASN A 224 13.38 -15.27 14.73
N VAL A 225 13.02 -14.02 14.40
CA VAL A 225 13.91 -13.07 13.72
C VAL A 225 14.08 -11.84 14.58
N VAL A 226 15.34 -11.49 14.84
CA VAL A 226 15.70 -10.29 15.61
C VAL A 226 16.69 -9.45 14.79
N VAL A 227 16.50 -8.14 14.81
CA VAL A 227 17.46 -7.20 14.23
C VAL A 227 18.43 -6.78 15.35
N PHE A 228 19.69 -7.17 15.20
CA PHE A 228 20.73 -6.85 16.14
C PHE A 228 21.77 -5.93 15.48
N SER A 229 21.84 -4.67 15.94
CA SER A 229 22.76 -3.67 15.38
C SER A 229 24.03 -3.61 16.19
N LEU A 230 25.17 -3.82 15.54
CA LEU A 230 26.49 -3.62 16.14
C LEU A 230 26.88 -2.14 16.07
N PHE A 231 27.43 -1.63 17.16
CA PHE A 231 27.93 -0.24 17.25
C PHE A 231 29.24 -0.19 18.03
N PRO A 232 30.11 0.82 17.82
CA PRO A 232 31.34 0.99 18.58
C PRO A 232 31.07 1.08 20.09
N GLY A 233 31.75 0.20 20.87
CA GLY A 233 31.58 0.15 22.33
C GLY A 233 30.54 -0.85 22.82
N ILE A 234 29.84 -1.60 21.93
CA ILE A 234 29.00 -2.69 22.39
C ILE A 234 29.77 -3.72 23.19
N GLN A 235 29.20 -4.14 24.31
CA GLN A 235 29.85 -5.10 25.22
C GLN A 235 29.71 -6.55 24.68
N GLN A 236 30.80 -7.32 24.78
CA GLN A 236 30.83 -8.70 24.28
C GLN A 236 29.79 -9.62 24.95
N ASN A 237 29.49 -9.40 26.23
CA ASN A 237 28.44 -10.16 26.94
C ASN A 237 27.06 -9.96 26.37
N ILE A 238 26.72 -8.75 25.86
CA ILE A 238 25.43 -8.48 25.19
C ILE A 238 25.36 -9.27 23.89
N VAL A 239 26.43 -9.21 23.07
CA VAL A 239 26.49 -9.94 21.80
C VAL A 239 26.31 -11.45 22.04
N ARG A 240 27.03 -12.00 23.05
CA ARG A 240 26.93 -13.41 23.39
C ARG A 240 25.53 -13.81 23.82
N HIS A 241 24.87 -13.00 24.67
CA HIS A 241 23.53 -13.28 25.16
C HIS A 241 22.46 -13.30 24.04
N VAL A 242 22.68 -12.57 22.96
CA VAL A 242 21.75 -12.58 21.80
C VAL A 242 22.00 -13.77 20.88
N LEU A 243 23.22 -14.30 20.84
CA LEU A 243 23.63 -15.40 19.95
C LEU A 243 23.56 -16.81 20.60
N GLU A 244 23.49 -16.90 21.92
CA GLU A 244 23.29 -18.13 22.71
C GLU A 244 21.83 -18.30 23.12
#